data_8665c01dba9d17a04b688b1c474d8245
#
_entry.id   8665c01dba9d17a04b688b1c474d8245
#
_cell.length_a   1.000
_cell.length_b   1.000
_cell.length_c   1.000
_cell.angle_alpha   90.00
_cell.angle_beta   90.00
_cell.angle_gamma   90.00
#
_symmetry.space_group_name_H-M   'P 1'
#
loop_
_entity.id
_entity.type
_entity.pdbx_description
1 polymer ?
#
loop_
_entity_poly.entity_id
_entity_poly.type
_entity_poly.pdbx_seq_one_letter_code
_entity_poly.pdbx_strand_id
1 'polypeptide(L)'
;MVKKLLNLDLLEFHVREAVQELDLLLDSIQYAKDGTRREGAVGDEPLYWPLQESALAASLEHAYHHLNFAWNGRFKTMREADA
;
A
#
# COMPACT_ATOMS: atom_id res chain seq x y z
N MET A 1 1.70 -24.40 25.54
CA MET A 1 1.58 -23.02 25.02
C MET A 1 1.47 -23.05 23.51
N VAL A 2 0.46 -22.38 22.99
CA VAL A 2 0.25 -22.34 21.54
C VAL A 2 1.15 -21.28 20.93
N LYS A 3 1.94 -21.66 19.95
CA LYS A 3 2.82 -20.74 19.24
C LYS A 3 2.01 -20.02 18.16
N LYS A 4 2.04 -18.69 18.17
CA LYS A 4 1.40 -17.89 17.13
C LYS A 4 2.29 -17.87 15.89
N LEU A 5 1.68 -18.13 14.75
CA LEU A 5 2.37 -18.10 13.47
C LEU A 5 1.92 -16.90 12.67
N LEU A 6 2.87 -16.21 12.05
CA LEU A 6 2.56 -15.09 11.17
C LEU A 6 1.90 -15.60 9.90
N ASN A 7 0.88 -14.89 9.46
CA ASN A 7 0.21 -15.18 8.20
C ASN A 7 0.97 -14.46 7.08
N LEU A 8 1.98 -15.13 6.55
CA LEU A 8 2.91 -14.52 5.59
C LEU A 8 2.23 -14.10 4.29
N ASP A 9 1.27 -14.89 3.81
CA ASP A 9 0.58 -14.55 2.56
C ASP A 9 -0.26 -13.30 2.70
N LEU A 10 -0.97 -13.16 3.82
CA LEU A 10 -1.76 -11.97 4.10
C LEU A 10 -0.86 -10.75 4.27
N LEU A 11 0.25 -10.90 4.99
CA LEU A 11 1.22 -9.84 5.19
C LEU A 11 1.80 -9.39 3.86
N GLU A 12 2.24 -10.34 3.03
CA GLU A 12 2.81 -10.03 1.74
C GLU A 12 1.81 -9.26 0.86
N PHE A 13 0.58 -9.73 0.81
CA PHE A 13 -0.46 -9.07 0.00
C PHE A 13 -0.66 -7.62 0.41
N HIS A 14 -0.91 -7.39 1.70
CA HIS A 14 -1.21 -6.03 2.15
C HIS A 14 0.01 -5.11 2.11
N VAL A 15 1.20 -5.62 2.39
CA VAL A 15 2.41 -4.81 2.28
C VAL A 15 2.67 -4.43 0.83
N ARG A 16 2.52 -5.36 -0.11
CA ARG A 16 2.67 -5.06 -1.54
C ARG A 16 1.67 -4.02 -2.01
N GLU A 17 0.42 -4.12 -1.57
CA GLU A 17 -0.60 -3.14 -1.92
C GLU A 17 -0.28 -1.75 -1.36
N ALA A 18 0.23 -1.68 -0.14
CA ALA A 18 0.65 -0.41 0.45
C ALA A 18 1.83 0.19 -0.32
N VAL A 19 2.82 -0.62 -0.69
CA VAL A 19 3.98 -0.17 -1.46
C VAL A 19 3.53 0.34 -2.82
N GLN A 20 2.65 -0.37 -3.51
CA GLN A 20 2.14 0.04 -4.81
C GLN A 20 1.42 1.38 -4.71
N GLU A 21 0.58 1.55 -3.68
CA GLU A 21 -0.12 2.81 -3.46
C GLU A 21 0.86 3.97 -3.23
N LEU A 22 1.88 3.74 -2.42
CA LEU A 22 2.87 4.76 -2.12
C LEU A 22 3.74 5.08 -3.34
N ASP A 23 4.03 4.11 -4.20
CA ASP A 23 4.73 4.35 -5.45
C ASP A 23 3.92 5.28 -6.38
N LEU A 24 2.61 5.06 -6.46
CA LEU A 24 1.72 5.92 -7.24
C LEU A 24 1.69 7.33 -6.68
N LEU A 25 1.68 7.45 -5.36
CA LEU A 25 1.73 8.76 -4.69
C LEU A 25 3.06 9.47 -4.96
N LEU A 26 4.18 8.75 -4.86
CA LEU A 26 5.50 9.31 -5.16
C LEU A 26 5.59 9.82 -6.59
N ASP A 27 4.98 9.11 -7.55
CA ASP A 27 4.92 9.56 -8.94
C ASP A 27 4.25 10.94 -9.04
N SER A 28 3.13 11.11 -8.34
CA SER A 28 2.40 12.37 -8.32
C SER A 28 3.20 13.50 -7.66
N ILE A 29 3.90 13.19 -6.57
CA ILE A 29 4.74 14.16 -5.86
C ILE A 29 5.91 14.59 -6.75
N GLN A 30 6.58 13.64 -7.40
CA GLN A 30 7.69 13.92 -8.28
C GLN A 30 7.26 14.81 -9.46
N TYR A 31 6.13 14.48 -10.06
CA TYR A 31 5.58 15.28 -11.16
C TYR A 31 5.24 16.70 -10.71
N ALA A 32 4.67 16.85 -9.52
CA ALA A 32 4.35 18.15 -8.95
C ALA A 32 5.61 18.98 -8.66
N LYS A 33 6.71 18.32 -8.28
CA LYS A 33 7.95 19.00 -7.94
C LYS A 33 8.72 19.46 -9.18
N ASP A 34 8.86 18.61 -10.19
CA ASP A 34 9.76 18.92 -11.30
C ASP A 34 9.26 18.46 -12.67
N GLY A 35 8.03 17.95 -12.75
CA GLY A 35 7.44 17.51 -14.01
C GLY A 35 7.95 16.18 -14.53
N THR A 36 8.77 15.47 -13.76
CA THR A 36 9.24 14.13 -14.15
C THR A 36 8.35 13.05 -13.61
N ARG A 37 8.44 11.87 -14.24
CA ARG A 37 7.66 10.70 -13.85
C ARG A 37 8.58 9.62 -13.29
N ARG A 38 8.03 8.76 -12.42
CA ARG A 38 8.78 7.61 -11.92
C ARG A 38 9.09 6.63 -13.05
N GLU A 39 10.09 5.79 -12.86
CA GLU A 39 10.42 4.74 -13.81
C GLU A 39 9.25 3.76 -13.93
N GLY A 40 8.91 3.41 -15.16
CA GLY A 40 7.79 2.51 -15.41
C GLY A 40 6.41 3.15 -15.35
N ALA A 41 6.33 4.48 -15.20
CA ALA A 41 5.05 5.18 -15.18
C ALA A 41 4.33 5.05 -16.51
N VAL A 42 2.99 4.93 -16.45
CA VAL A 42 2.13 4.76 -17.61
C VAL A 42 1.25 6.00 -17.76
N GLY A 43 1.03 6.42 -19.01
CA GLY A 43 0.21 7.57 -19.31
C GLY A 43 0.97 8.88 -19.20
N ASP A 44 0.29 9.97 -19.55
CA ASP A 44 0.90 11.30 -19.60
C ASP A 44 0.95 11.98 -18.24
N GLU A 45 0.04 11.61 -17.35
CA GLU A 45 -0.08 12.22 -16.03
C GLU A 45 -0.19 11.15 -14.96
N PRO A 46 0.29 11.45 -13.73
CA PRO A 46 0.13 10.54 -12.61
C PRO A 46 -1.32 10.27 -12.23
N LEU A 47 -1.58 9.15 -11.58
CA LEU A 47 -2.93 8.78 -11.16
C LEU A 47 -3.57 9.84 -10.27
N TYR A 48 -2.79 10.47 -9.37
CA TYR A 48 -3.29 11.48 -8.44
C TYR A 48 -2.99 12.91 -8.91
N TRP A 49 -3.18 13.15 -10.20
CA TRP A 49 -2.91 14.47 -10.75
C TRP A 49 -4.22 15.21 -11.08
N PRO A 50 -4.38 16.50 -10.74
CA PRO A 50 -3.41 17.28 -9.95
C PRO A 50 -3.39 16.85 -8.47
N LEU A 51 -2.19 16.89 -7.87
CA LEU A 51 -2.04 16.47 -6.49
C LEU A 51 -2.55 17.55 -5.54
N GLN A 52 -3.73 17.32 -5.01
CA GLN A 52 -4.40 18.19 -4.05
C GLN A 52 -4.53 17.47 -2.71
N GLU A 53 -4.89 18.19 -1.67
CA GLU A 53 -5.02 17.63 -0.34
C GLU A 53 -5.97 16.42 -0.32
N SER A 54 -7.09 16.48 -1.04
CA SER A 54 -8.04 15.38 -1.10
C SER A 54 -7.45 14.12 -1.73
N ALA A 55 -6.67 14.27 -2.79
CA ALA A 55 -6.01 13.15 -3.44
C ALA A 55 -4.91 12.57 -2.55
N LEU A 56 -4.16 13.45 -1.88
CA LEU A 56 -3.15 13.04 -0.91
C LEU A 56 -3.78 12.24 0.22
N ALA A 57 -4.87 12.75 0.79
CA ALA A 57 -5.56 12.07 1.89
C ALA A 57 -6.07 10.70 1.46
N ALA A 58 -6.66 10.60 0.26
CA ALA A 58 -7.17 9.34 -0.25
C ALA A 58 -6.07 8.29 -0.41
N SER A 59 -4.93 8.71 -0.96
CA SER A 59 -3.79 7.80 -1.17
C SER A 59 -3.21 7.32 0.16
N LEU A 60 -2.97 8.25 1.09
CA LEU A 60 -2.42 7.90 2.40
C LEU A 60 -3.38 7.00 3.19
N GLU A 61 -4.67 7.29 3.11
CA GLU A 61 -5.68 6.47 3.78
C GLU A 61 -5.70 5.05 3.21
N HIS A 62 -5.62 4.91 1.88
CA HIS A 62 -5.60 3.61 1.24
C HIS A 62 -4.38 2.79 1.69
N ALA A 63 -3.19 3.39 1.68
CA ALA A 63 -1.99 2.74 2.16
C ALA A 63 -2.12 2.37 3.64
N TYR A 64 -2.65 3.27 4.44
CA TYR A 64 -2.87 3.03 5.87
C TYR A 64 -3.79 1.84 6.11
N HIS A 65 -4.89 1.72 5.36
CA HIS A 65 -5.81 0.60 5.50
C HIS A 65 -5.11 -0.73 5.24
N HIS A 66 -4.27 -0.81 4.21
CA HIS A 66 -3.54 -2.04 3.95
C HIS A 66 -2.56 -2.38 5.07
N LEU A 67 -1.85 -1.38 5.60
CA LEU A 67 -0.94 -1.59 6.71
C LEU A 67 -1.70 -2.01 7.97
N ASN A 68 -2.86 -1.41 8.19
CA ASN A 68 -3.71 -1.76 9.33
C ASN A 68 -4.24 -3.19 9.22
N PHE A 69 -4.67 -3.60 8.03
CA PHE A 69 -5.10 -4.98 7.79
C PHE A 69 -3.96 -5.97 8.00
N ALA A 70 -2.75 -5.62 7.55
CA ALA A 70 -1.58 -6.46 7.79
C ALA A 70 -1.34 -6.64 9.28
N TRP A 71 -1.40 -5.56 10.04
CA TRP A 71 -1.18 -5.62 11.48
C TRP A 71 -2.27 -6.43 12.19
N ASN A 72 -3.54 -6.15 11.91
CA ASN A 72 -4.66 -6.82 12.57
C ASN A 72 -4.78 -8.30 12.17
N GLY A 73 -4.38 -8.66 10.98
CA GLY A 73 -4.42 -10.04 10.50
C GLY A 73 -3.08 -10.76 10.53
N ARG A 74 -2.13 -10.27 11.30
CA ARG A 74 -0.74 -10.75 11.26
C ARG A 74 -0.54 -12.19 11.68
N PHE A 75 -1.46 -12.73 12.45
CA PHE A 75 -1.35 -14.12 12.90
C PHE A 75 -2.39 -14.99 12.22
N LYS A 76 -2.00 -16.21 11.90
CA LYS A 76 -2.96 -17.22 11.47
C LYS A 76 -3.80 -17.62 12.67
N THR A 77 -5.08 -17.88 12.44
CA THR A 77 -5.93 -18.44 13.48
C THR A 77 -5.52 -19.90 13.71
N MET A 78 -5.88 -20.45 14.86
CA MET A 78 -5.62 -21.86 15.15
C MET A 78 -6.21 -22.75 14.06
N ARG A 79 -7.39 -22.40 13.57
CA ARG A 79 -8.06 -23.15 12.50
C ARG A 79 -7.25 -23.18 11.22
N GLU A 80 -6.69 -22.03 10.85
CA GLU A 80 -5.85 -21.92 9.65
C GLU A 80 -4.51 -22.63 9.84
N ALA A 81 -3.95 -22.57 11.04
CA ALA A 81 -2.69 -23.22 11.35
C ALA A 81 -2.80 -24.74 11.31
N ASP A 82 -3.98 -25.27 11.62
CA ASP A 82 -4.23 -26.72 11.64
C ASP A 82 -4.62 -27.28 10.26
N ALA A 83 -4.92 -26.42 9.30
CA ALA A 83 -5.39 -26.82 7.98
C ALA A 83 -4.28 -27.34 7.08
#